data_46bd92e5e1697a1f128bf15fb07503b8
#
_entry.id   46bd92e5e1697a1f128bf15fb07503b8
#
_cell.length_a   1.000
_cell.length_b   1.000
_cell.length_c   1.000
_cell.angle_alpha   90.00
_cell.angle_beta   90.00
_cell.angle_gamma   90.00
#
_symmetry.space_group_name_H-M   'P 1'
#
loop_
_entity.id
_entity.type
_entity.pdbx_description
1 polymer ?
#
loop_
_entity_poly.entity_id
_entity_poly.type
_entity_poly.pdbx_seq_one_letter_code
_entity_poly.pdbx_strand_id
1 'polypeptide(L)'
;MKEKIAKTNVARLLDKAKIAYELIPYEVDENDLSAVHVAASLGENIEQVFKTLVLHGDKSGYFVCVIPGEHEVDLKMAEKVSGNKKCDLIPMKELLPLTGYIRGGCSPIGMKKHFPTYIHETCITFPFIYISAGIRGLQIKIAADDLIKETKAEICSLFTE
;
A
#
# COMPACT_ATOMS: atom_id res chain seq x y z
N MET A 1 -13.56 -12.56 25.78
CA MET A 1 -12.52 -11.53 25.85
C MET A 1 -11.99 -11.27 24.46
N LYS A 2 -11.91 -10.01 24.08
CA LYS A 2 -11.27 -9.66 22.82
C LYS A 2 -9.76 -9.81 22.97
N GLU A 3 -9.14 -10.57 22.07
CA GLU A 3 -7.69 -10.59 22.00
C GLU A 3 -7.18 -9.19 21.69
N LYS A 4 -6.16 -8.77 22.40
CA LYS A 4 -5.51 -7.51 22.14
C LYS A 4 -4.64 -7.64 20.89
N ILE A 5 -4.94 -6.87 19.86
CA ILE A 5 -4.15 -6.87 18.64
C ILE A 5 -2.83 -6.13 18.91
N ALA A 6 -1.70 -6.80 18.66
CA ALA A 6 -0.39 -6.19 18.83
C ALA A 6 -0.18 -5.10 17.74
N LYS A 7 0.28 -3.94 18.17
CA LYS A 7 0.58 -2.85 17.23
C LYS A 7 1.84 -3.12 16.45
N THR A 8 1.77 -2.91 15.13
CA THR A 8 2.93 -2.96 14.26
C THR A 8 3.67 -1.62 14.30
N ASN A 9 4.85 -1.57 13.70
CA ASN A 9 5.58 -0.31 13.54
C ASN A 9 4.75 0.73 12.77
N VAL A 10 3.99 0.29 11.76
CA VAL A 10 3.09 1.19 11.00
C VAL A 10 2.08 1.84 11.95
N ALA A 11 1.42 1.05 12.79
CA ALA A 11 0.46 1.56 13.76
C ALA A 11 1.10 2.55 14.74
N ARG A 12 2.30 2.24 15.21
CA ARG A 12 3.03 3.13 16.13
C ARG A 12 3.41 4.47 15.46
N LEU A 13 3.77 4.43 14.18
CA LEU A 13 4.06 5.65 13.43
C LEU A 13 2.82 6.52 13.27
N LEU A 14 1.66 5.90 13.04
CA LEU A 14 0.39 6.61 12.95
C LEU A 14 -0.02 7.22 14.30
N ASP A 15 0.18 6.48 15.39
CA ASP A 15 -0.04 6.99 16.75
C ASP A 15 0.83 8.24 17.01
N LYS A 16 2.09 8.16 16.66
CA LYS A 16 3.04 9.27 16.82
C LYS A 16 2.63 10.49 16.01
N ALA A 17 2.09 10.27 14.81
CA ALA A 17 1.60 11.32 13.94
C ALA A 17 0.21 11.84 14.34
N LYS A 18 -0.42 11.23 15.35
CA LYS A 18 -1.77 11.54 15.83
C LYS A 18 -2.84 11.35 14.75
N ILE A 19 -2.68 10.33 13.93
CA ILE A 19 -3.61 9.96 12.87
C ILE A 19 -4.53 8.86 13.36
N ALA A 20 -5.84 9.06 13.17
CA ALA A 20 -6.85 8.06 13.53
C ALA A 20 -6.83 6.92 12.50
N TYR A 21 -6.91 5.68 12.97
CA TYR A 21 -6.95 4.48 12.13
C TYR A 21 -7.58 3.34 12.94
N GLU A 22 -7.91 2.26 12.24
CA GLU A 22 -8.35 1.02 12.88
C GLU A 22 -7.50 -0.14 12.37
N LEU A 23 -7.13 -1.04 13.28
CA LEU A 23 -6.45 -2.29 12.94
C LEU A 23 -7.53 -3.35 12.67
N ILE A 24 -7.51 -3.93 11.47
CA ILE A 24 -8.52 -4.91 11.03
C ILE A 24 -7.82 -6.23 10.74
N PRO A 25 -7.95 -7.24 11.60
CA PRO A 25 -7.36 -8.55 11.33
C PRO A 25 -8.16 -9.30 10.28
N TYR A 26 -7.48 -10.15 9.52
CA TYR A 26 -8.11 -11.04 8.55
C TYR A 26 -7.37 -12.37 8.53
N GLU A 27 -8.05 -13.42 8.03
CA GLU A 27 -7.46 -14.74 7.92
C GLU A 27 -6.52 -14.80 6.72
N VAL A 28 -5.26 -15.18 6.98
CA VAL A 28 -4.24 -15.30 5.93
C VAL A 28 -4.40 -16.62 5.21
N ASP A 29 -4.39 -16.58 3.88
CA ASP A 29 -4.24 -17.74 3.01
C ASP A 29 -2.87 -17.65 2.34
N GLU A 30 -1.93 -18.48 2.77
CA GLU A 30 -0.57 -18.49 2.24
C GLU A 30 -0.52 -18.83 0.74
N ASN A 31 -1.58 -19.47 0.22
CA ASN A 31 -1.68 -19.81 -1.19
C ASN A 31 -2.34 -18.69 -2.02
N ASP A 32 -2.92 -17.70 -1.37
CA ASP A 32 -3.57 -16.58 -2.04
C ASP A 32 -3.36 -15.29 -1.23
N LEU A 33 -2.27 -14.60 -1.54
CA LEU A 33 -1.92 -13.33 -0.89
C LEU A 33 -2.51 -12.13 -1.61
N SER A 34 -3.41 -12.33 -2.58
CA SER A 34 -3.99 -11.26 -3.37
C SER A 34 -4.88 -10.31 -2.55
N ALA A 35 -4.98 -9.08 -3.00
CA ALA A 35 -5.88 -8.10 -2.39
C ALA A 35 -7.36 -8.53 -2.53
N VAL A 36 -7.70 -9.30 -3.57
CA VAL A 36 -9.04 -9.85 -3.75
C VAL A 36 -9.41 -10.77 -2.59
N HIS A 37 -8.47 -11.66 -2.19
CA HIS A 37 -8.68 -12.52 -1.02
C HIS A 37 -8.81 -11.70 0.27
N VAL A 38 -7.94 -10.70 0.43
CA VAL A 38 -7.97 -9.82 1.61
C VAL A 38 -9.31 -9.12 1.72
N ALA A 39 -9.80 -8.53 0.63
CA ALA A 39 -11.10 -7.86 0.61
C ALA A 39 -12.25 -8.82 0.95
N ALA A 40 -12.23 -10.03 0.40
CA ALA A 40 -13.23 -11.05 0.69
C ALA A 40 -13.21 -11.45 2.17
N SER A 41 -12.01 -11.64 2.75
CA SER A 41 -11.83 -11.99 4.16
C SER A 41 -12.31 -10.88 5.10
N LEU A 42 -12.13 -9.62 4.70
CA LEU A 42 -12.60 -8.46 5.47
C LEU A 42 -14.10 -8.21 5.29
N GLY A 43 -14.71 -8.76 4.23
CA GLY A 43 -16.08 -8.41 3.86
C GLY A 43 -16.19 -6.99 3.32
N GLU A 44 -15.11 -6.46 2.73
CA GLU A 44 -15.04 -5.07 2.27
C GLU A 44 -15.00 -4.98 0.74
N ASN A 45 -15.31 -3.78 0.22
CA ASN A 45 -15.26 -3.50 -1.20
C ASN A 45 -13.81 -3.54 -1.69
N ILE A 46 -13.53 -4.40 -2.68
CA ILE A 46 -12.17 -4.53 -3.25
C ILE A 46 -11.60 -3.18 -3.75
N GLU A 47 -12.45 -2.28 -4.24
CA GLU A 47 -12.01 -0.97 -4.72
C GLU A 47 -11.43 -0.09 -3.61
N GLN A 48 -11.72 -0.40 -2.34
CA GLN A 48 -11.17 0.30 -1.18
C GLN A 48 -9.93 -0.37 -0.60
N VAL A 49 -9.59 -1.57 -1.04
CA VAL A 49 -8.44 -2.32 -0.55
C VAL A 49 -7.26 -2.08 -1.48
N PHE A 50 -6.32 -1.26 -1.04
CA PHE A 50 -5.16 -0.85 -1.84
C PHE A 50 -3.95 -1.74 -1.57
N LYS A 51 -3.23 -2.03 -2.62
CA LYS A 51 -1.94 -2.74 -2.54
C LYS A 51 -0.79 -1.78 -2.78
N THR A 52 0.37 -2.08 -2.23
CA THR A 52 1.58 -1.28 -2.35
C THR A 52 2.58 -2.01 -3.23
N LEU A 53 2.97 -1.36 -4.31
CA LEU A 53 3.91 -1.89 -5.29
C LEU A 53 5.18 -1.04 -5.29
N VAL A 54 6.33 -1.69 -5.40
CA VAL A 54 7.61 -1.00 -5.51
C VAL A 54 8.14 -1.19 -6.93
N LEU A 55 8.51 -0.08 -7.56
CA LEU A 55 9.01 -0.03 -8.92
C LEU A 55 10.40 0.59 -8.94
N HIS A 56 11.11 0.35 -10.03
CA HIS A 56 12.41 0.98 -10.28
C HIS A 56 12.38 1.66 -11.63
N GLY A 57 12.73 2.94 -11.65
CA GLY A 57 12.80 3.74 -12.87
C GLY A 57 14.23 4.08 -13.26
N ASP A 58 14.46 4.28 -14.55
CA ASP A 58 15.79 4.56 -15.09
C ASP A 58 16.37 5.90 -14.61
N LYS A 59 15.52 6.87 -14.28
CA LYS A 59 15.94 8.19 -13.82
C LYS A 59 15.76 8.40 -12.33
N SER A 60 14.62 7.97 -11.78
CA SER A 60 14.27 8.23 -10.38
C SER A 60 14.86 7.24 -9.39
N GLY A 61 15.25 6.04 -9.85
CA GLY A 61 15.48 4.92 -8.96
C GLY A 61 14.16 4.34 -8.45
N TYR A 62 14.13 3.91 -7.21
CA TYR A 62 12.95 3.26 -6.63
C TYR A 62 11.83 4.25 -6.31
N PHE A 63 10.60 3.84 -6.54
CA PHE A 63 9.41 4.59 -6.15
C PHE A 63 8.26 3.61 -5.86
N VAL A 64 7.21 4.13 -5.23
CA VAL A 64 6.10 3.30 -4.72
C VAL A 64 4.80 3.73 -5.39
N CYS A 65 3.99 2.75 -5.79
CA CYS A 65 2.65 2.96 -6.29
C CYS A 65 1.64 2.24 -5.40
N VAL A 66 0.61 2.97 -4.97
CA VAL A 66 -0.47 2.44 -4.13
C VAL A 66 -1.75 2.48 -4.94
N ILE A 67 -2.31 1.31 -5.26
CA ILE A 67 -3.46 1.19 -6.16
C ILE A 67 -4.50 0.20 -5.63
N PRO A 68 -5.77 0.32 -6.05
CA PRO A 68 -6.78 -0.70 -5.73
C PRO A 68 -6.30 -2.08 -6.15
N GLY A 69 -6.47 -3.05 -5.26
CA GLY A 69 -5.76 -4.32 -5.35
C GLY A 69 -6.14 -5.25 -6.50
N GLU A 70 -7.30 -5.05 -7.14
CA GLU A 70 -7.69 -5.87 -8.29
C GLU A 70 -7.10 -5.37 -9.62
N HIS A 71 -6.53 -4.16 -9.62
CA HIS A 71 -5.97 -3.57 -10.82
C HIS A 71 -4.46 -3.77 -10.89
N GLU A 72 -3.94 -3.75 -12.12
CA GLU A 72 -2.50 -3.77 -12.37
C GLU A 72 -2.03 -2.35 -12.68
N VAL A 73 -0.84 -1.98 -12.19
CA VAL A 73 -0.27 -0.68 -12.52
C VAL A 73 0.09 -0.63 -14.01
N ASP A 74 -0.31 0.46 -14.66
CA ASP A 74 0.09 0.71 -16.05
C ASP A 74 1.50 1.31 -16.00
N LEU A 75 2.48 0.58 -16.53
CA LEU A 75 3.88 1.00 -16.46
C LEU A 75 4.14 2.31 -17.21
N LYS A 76 3.44 2.55 -18.30
CA LYS A 76 3.60 3.82 -19.04
C LYS A 76 3.08 5.01 -18.26
N MET A 77 1.95 4.83 -17.55
CA MET A 77 1.42 5.88 -16.68
C MET A 77 2.35 6.11 -15.50
N ALA A 78 2.90 5.04 -14.92
CA ALA A 78 3.87 5.14 -13.83
C ALA A 78 5.15 5.85 -14.29
N GLU A 79 5.63 5.57 -15.49
CA GLU A 79 6.78 6.26 -16.10
C GLU A 79 6.51 7.77 -16.17
N LYS A 80 5.35 8.13 -16.67
CA LYS A 80 4.97 9.53 -16.86
C LYS A 80 4.92 10.32 -15.54
N VAL A 81 4.24 9.78 -14.53
CA VAL A 81 4.09 10.49 -13.25
C VAL A 81 5.40 10.56 -12.46
N SER A 82 6.27 9.58 -12.61
CA SER A 82 7.55 9.51 -11.92
C SER A 82 8.71 10.19 -12.67
N GLY A 83 8.47 10.63 -13.90
CA GLY A 83 9.50 11.27 -14.70
C GLY A 83 10.54 10.31 -15.28
N ASN A 84 10.17 9.04 -15.45
CA ASN A 84 11.04 8.02 -16.01
C ASN A 84 10.73 7.77 -17.49
N LYS A 85 11.71 7.34 -18.24
CA LYS A 85 11.52 6.85 -19.61
C LYS A 85 11.09 5.39 -19.58
N LYS A 86 11.58 4.63 -18.60
CA LYS A 86 11.28 3.22 -18.44
C LYS A 86 11.26 2.87 -16.96
N CYS A 87 10.29 2.05 -16.56
CA CYS A 87 10.23 1.50 -15.21
C CYS A 87 9.67 0.09 -15.23
N ASP A 88 9.96 -0.68 -14.19
CA ASP A 88 9.46 -2.04 -13.99
C ASP A 88 9.20 -2.28 -12.51
N LEU A 89 8.35 -3.25 -12.23
CA LEU A 89 8.19 -3.77 -10.87
C LEU A 89 9.52 -4.41 -10.45
N ILE A 90 9.91 -4.23 -9.20
CA ILE A 90 11.15 -4.85 -8.71
C ILE A 90 10.95 -6.36 -8.58
N PRO A 91 12.05 -7.15 -8.72
CA PRO A 91 11.98 -8.59 -8.42
C PRO A 91 11.57 -8.81 -6.96
N MET A 92 10.76 -9.85 -6.73
CA MET A 92 10.25 -10.17 -5.40
C MET A 92 11.35 -10.32 -4.35
N LYS A 93 12.50 -10.88 -4.73
CA LYS A 93 13.65 -11.07 -3.82
C LYS A 93 14.25 -9.77 -3.29
N GLU A 94 13.97 -8.63 -3.95
CA GLU A 94 14.48 -7.33 -3.52
C GLU A 94 13.56 -6.63 -2.53
N LEU A 95 12.31 -7.09 -2.39
CA LEU A 95 11.31 -6.40 -1.58
C LEU A 95 11.71 -6.28 -0.11
N LEU A 96 12.04 -7.40 0.51
CA LEU A 96 12.39 -7.42 1.94
C LEU A 96 13.66 -6.60 2.26
N PRO A 97 14.79 -6.80 1.56
CA PRO A 97 15.98 -5.99 1.87
C PRO A 97 15.79 -4.51 1.61
N LEU A 98 14.95 -4.14 0.65
CA LEU A 98 14.71 -2.75 0.29
C LEU A 98 13.73 -2.05 1.23
N THR A 99 12.63 -2.70 1.57
CA THR A 99 11.52 -2.08 2.31
C THR A 99 11.39 -2.52 3.76
N GLY A 100 11.85 -3.71 4.09
CA GLY A 100 11.62 -4.34 5.39
C GLY A 100 10.33 -5.15 5.43
N TYR A 101 9.58 -5.22 4.33
CA TYR A 101 8.30 -5.93 4.22
C TYR A 101 8.40 -7.10 3.27
N ILE A 102 7.50 -8.07 3.47
CA ILE A 102 7.35 -9.22 2.57
C ILE A 102 6.07 -9.08 1.76
N ARG A 103 5.96 -9.86 0.69
CA ARG A 103 4.74 -9.90 -0.13
C ARG A 103 3.51 -10.23 0.75
N GLY A 104 2.43 -9.50 0.54
CA GLY A 104 1.22 -9.62 1.33
C GLY A 104 1.23 -8.81 2.61
N GLY A 105 2.38 -8.27 3.01
CA GLY A 105 2.53 -7.41 4.18
C GLY A 105 3.23 -6.10 3.89
N CYS A 106 3.34 -5.70 2.63
CA CYS A 106 4.01 -4.45 2.27
C CYS A 106 3.10 -3.25 2.48
N SER A 107 3.54 -2.32 3.33
CA SER A 107 2.83 -1.07 3.62
C SER A 107 3.55 0.13 2.98
N PRO A 108 2.82 1.16 2.57
CA PRO A 108 3.46 2.40 2.10
C PRO A 108 4.05 3.23 3.26
N ILE A 109 3.75 2.85 4.49
CA ILE A 109 4.22 3.54 5.71
C ILE A 109 5.33 2.73 6.36
N GLY A 110 6.38 3.38 6.83
CA GLY A 110 7.40 2.73 7.65
C GLY A 110 8.41 1.88 6.89
N MET A 111 8.57 2.07 5.61
CA MET A 111 9.64 1.43 4.85
C MET A 111 11.01 1.82 5.41
N LYS A 112 12.01 0.96 5.26
CA LYS A 112 13.39 1.22 5.72
C LYS A 112 13.92 2.56 5.24
N LYS A 113 13.52 2.98 4.04
CA LYS A 113 13.88 4.25 3.43
C LYS A 113 12.63 4.87 2.84
N HIS A 114 12.52 6.19 2.89
CA HIS A 114 11.42 6.89 2.25
C HIS A 114 11.65 6.96 0.74
N PHE A 115 10.69 6.47 -0.04
CA PHE A 115 10.69 6.53 -1.49
C PHE A 115 9.58 7.46 -1.98
N PRO A 116 9.75 8.12 -3.13
CA PRO A 116 8.64 8.84 -3.75
C PRO A 116 7.44 7.91 -3.89
N THR A 117 6.26 8.37 -3.49
CA THR A 117 5.05 7.56 -3.42
C THR A 117 3.94 8.21 -4.24
N TYR A 118 3.27 7.40 -5.04
CA TYR A 118 2.14 7.81 -5.88
C TYR A 118 0.94 6.95 -5.50
N ILE A 119 -0.22 7.59 -5.38
CA ILE A 119 -1.46 6.89 -5.04
C ILE A 119 -2.52 7.14 -6.10
N HIS A 120 -3.21 6.07 -6.50
CA HIS A 120 -4.24 6.18 -7.53
C HIS A 120 -5.40 7.06 -7.07
N GLU A 121 -5.88 7.90 -7.96
CA GLU A 121 -6.87 8.95 -7.70
C GLU A 121 -8.21 8.47 -7.13
N THR A 122 -8.59 7.21 -7.33
CA THR A 122 -9.83 6.67 -6.76
C THR A 122 -9.86 6.72 -5.24
N CYS A 123 -8.70 6.86 -4.58
CA CYS A 123 -8.62 6.92 -3.11
C CYS A 123 -9.46 8.06 -2.53
N ILE A 124 -9.59 9.17 -3.25
CA ILE A 124 -10.36 10.34 -2.76
C ILE A 124 -11.89 10.16 -2.89
N THR A 125 -12.34 9.12 -3.60
CA THR A 125 -13.78 8.85 -3.75
C THR A 125 -14.37 8.10 -2.56
N PHE A 126 -13.51 7.64 -1.64
CA PHE A 126 -13.93 6.90 -0.45
C PHE A 126 -13.56 7.66 0.82
N PRO A 127 -14.39 7.59 1.88
CA PRO A 127 -14.02 8.19 3.16
C PRO A 127 -12.85 7.47 3.82
N PHE A 128 -12.71 6.17 3.57
CA PHE A 128 -11.63 5.33 4.10
C PHE A 128 -11.12 4.37 3.05
N ILE A 129 -9.87 4.01 3.16
CA ILE A 129 -9.26 2.95 2.37
C ILE A 129 -8.54 1.98 3.33
N TYR A 130 -8.20 0.81 2.82
CA TYR A 130 -7.47 -0.22 3.57
C TYR A 130 -6.10 -0.42 2.96
N ILE A 131 -5.09 -0.47 3.81
CA ILE A 131 -3.71 -0.77 3.41
C ILE A 131 -3.14 -1.81 4.36
N SER A 132 -2.03 -2.43 3.98
CA SER A 132 -1.35 -3.35 4.89
C SER A 132 -0.84 -2.62 6.13
N ALA A 133 -0.98 -3.25 7.28
CA ALA A 133 -0.40 -2.76 8.53
C ALA A 133 1.09 -3.11 8.69
N GLY A 134 1.70 -3.74 7.68
CA GLY A 134 3.11 -4.13 7.69
C GLY A 134 3.36 -5.61 7.95
N ILE A 135 2.31 -6.38 8.14
CA ILE A 135 2.37 -7.85 8.28
C ILE A 135 1.19 -8.48 7.58
N ARG A 136 1.31 -9.74 7.21
CA ARG A 136 0.18 -10.52 6.72
C ARG A 136 -0.83 -10.68 7.85
N GLY A 137 -2.12 -10.66 7.51
CA GLY A 137 -3.20 -10.87 8.48
C GLY A 137 -3.70 -9.63 9.18
N LEU A 138 -3.14 -8.45 8.85
CA LEU A 138 -3.56 -7.21 9.50
C LEU A 138 -3.59 -6.07 8.49
N GLN A 139 -4.75 -5.42 8.40
CA GLN A 139 -4.94 -4.23 7.57
C GLN A 139 -5.13 -3.00 8.45
N ILE A 140 -4.90 -1.84 7.88
CA ILE A 140 -5.22 -0.56 8.49
C ILE A 140 -6.34 0.09 7.69
N LYS A 141 -7.41 0.48 8.37
CA LYS A 141 -8.47 1.32 7.83
C LYS A 141 -8.12 2.76 8.17
N ILE A 142 -7.95 3.60 7.16
CA ILE A 142 -7.44 4.96 7.32
C ILE A 142 -8.10 5.89 6.30
N ALA A 143 -8.29 7.16 6.70
CA ALA A 143 -8.74 8.17 5.76
C ALA A 143 -7.66 8.41 4.70
N ALA A 144 -8.07 8.49 3.43
CA ALA A 144 -7.13 8.68 2.32
C ALA A 144 -6.27 9.95 2.51
N ASP A 145 -6.87 11.04 2.94
CA ASP A 145 -6.14 12.31 3.18
C ASP A 145 -5.03 12.15 4.20
N ASP A 146 -5.27 11.38 5.26
CA ASP A 146 -4.28 11.13 6.30
C ASP A 146 -3.12 10.27 5.77
N LEU A 147 -3.44 9.28 4.96
CA LEU A 147 -2.42 8.44 4.33
C LEU A 147 -1.55 9.26 3.38
N ILE A 148 -2.16 10.10 2.56
CA ILE A 148 -1.47 10.97 1.62
C ILE A 148 -0.51 11.91 2.38
N LYS A 149 -0.98 12.49 3.46
CA LYS A 149 -0.18 13.38 4.30
C LYS A 149 1.01 12.66 4.92
N GLU A 150 0.78 11.47 5.47
CA GLU A 150 1.85 10.70 6.15
C GLU A 150 2.91 10.21 5.18
N THR A 151 2.52 9.77 3.99
CA THR A 151 3.45 9.24 2.98
C THR A 151 3.98 10.31 2.05
N LYS A 152 3.40 11.51 2.07
CA LYS A 152 3.66 12.57 1.09
C LYS A 152 3.37 12.11 -0.33
N ALA A 153 2.39 11.25 -0.48
CA ALA A 153 2.01 10.68 -1.77
C ALA A 153 1.44 11.73 -2.72
N GLU A 154 1.75 11.56 -3.98
CA GLU A 154 1.15 12.36 -5.05
C GLU A 154 -0.05 11.58 -5.62
N ILE A 155 -1.21 12.23 -5.70
CA ILE A 155 -2.42 11.65 -6.28
C ILE A 155 -2.30 11.73 -7.80
N CYS A 156 -2.50 10.59 -8.47
CA CYS A 156 -2.38 10.53 -9.92
C CYS A 156 -3.14 9.33 -10.47
N SER A 157 -3.16 9.20 -11.79
CA SER A 157 -3.75 8.04 -12.45
C SER A 157 -2.64 7.03 -12.74
N LEU A 158 -2.82 5.79 -12.29
CA LEU A 158 -1.83 4.72 -12.41
C LEU A 158 -2.32 3.53 -13.24
N PHE A 159 -3.57 3.55 -13.66
CA PHE A 159 -4.14 2.58 -14.59
C PHE A 159 -5.39 3.17 -15.23
N THR A 160 -5.84 2.57 -16.32
CA THR A 160 -7.12 2.91 -16.95
C THR A 160 -8.10 1.76 -16.74
N GLU A 161 -9.34 2.12 -16.47
CA GLU A 161 -10.42 1.16 -16.34
C GLU A 161 -10.85 0.58 -17.70
#